data_d550cdcd25605530f7f16e2c99fad50f
#
_entry.id   d550cdcd25605530f7f16e2c99fad50f
#
_cell.length_a   1.000
_cell.length_b   1.000
_cell.length_c   1.000
_cell.angle_alpha   90.00
_cell.angle_beta   90.00
_cell.angle_gamma   90.00
#
_symmetry.space_group_name_H-M   'P 1'
#
loop_
_entity.id
_entity.type
_entity.pdbx_description
1 polymer ?
#
loop_
_entity_poly.entity_id
_entity_poly.type
_entity_poly.pdbx_seq_one_letter_code
_entity_poly.pdbx_strand_id
1 'polypeptide(L)'
;KDGQADPANIALALAKGARNMGVQILENIKVDDVIINDDCAKGIHYSLENGEKGIISSDVIVNCAGMWARELGLRSGVNIPLHACEHFYIVTEPIENLKQLPVLRVPDECAYYKEDAGKMMLGAFETKAKAWGMEGIPDDFCFDQLPEDIEHFEPILSLGLKRMPLLNNVGIRTFFNGPESFTPDNRYYLGEANTCKGYWVAAGYNSIGIISSGGAGMALARWIDNGSPPFDLWEVDLRRAEPFQINRKYLKERVTESLGLLYADHFPYLQPKTSRNIRRSPFHNYLKDLGAVFGEVAGYERANWFSNLNQKPEYQYSWGKQNWFENQKKEHTAVRQNIGIFDMSSFGKIRVEGEGALSFLQEICTAQI
;
A
#
# COMPACT_ATOMS: atom_id res chain seq x y z
N LYS A 1 22.44 -0.44 -11.41
CA LYS A 1 22.67 0.98 -11.16
C LYS A 1 21.33 1.65 -11.00
N ASP A 2 21.10 2.27 -9.86
CA ASP A 2 19.90 3.08 -9.62
C ASP A 2 20.03 4.41 -10.37
N GLY A 3 18.92 5.04 -10.64
CA GLY A 3 18.84 6.33 -11.30
C GLY A 3 18.16 7.38 -10.43
N GLN A 4 18.24 8.61 -10.89
CA GLN A 4 17.46 9.72 -10.35
C GLN A 4 16.51 10.22 -11.41
N ALA A 5 15.36 10.70 -11.00
CA ALA A 5 14.36 11.25 -11.89
C ALA A 5 13.77 12.53 -11.29
N ASP A 6 13.45 13.45 -12.18
CA ASP A 6 12.64 14.63 -11.83
C ASP A 6 11.16 14.26 -11.97
N PRO A 7 10.37 14.29 -10.87
CA PRO A 7 8.97 13.86 -10.89
C PRO A 7 8.10 14.67 -11.85
N ALA A 8 8.30 15.99 -11.89
CA ALA A 8 7.52 16.88 -12.75
C ALA A 8 7.82 16.61 -14.23
N ASN A 9 9.09 16.47 -14.58
CA ASN A 9 9.49 16.20 -15.97
C ASN A 9 9.02 14.82 -16.46
N ILE A 10 8.99 13.79 -15.60
CA ILE A 10 8.42 12.48 -15.95
C ILE A 10 6.92 12.62 -16.24
N ALA A 11 6.16 13.27 -15.36
CA ALA A 11 4.74 13.47 -15.56
C ALA A 11 4.44 14.26 -16.85
N LEU A 12 5.19 15.34 -17.08
CA LEU A 12 5.06 16.15 -18.30
C LEU A 12 5.42 15.37 -19.56
N ALA A 13 6.47 14.55 -19.53
CA ALA A 13 6.86 13.72 -20.66
C ALA A 13 5.79 12.68 -21.02
N LEU A 14 5.22 12.01 -20.01
CA LEU A 14 4.13 11.06 -20.19
C LEU A 14 2.87 11.75 -20.73
N ALA A 15 2.50 12.92 -20.17
CA ALA A 15 1.37 13.71 -20.63
C ALA A 15 1.56 14.17 -22.08
N LYS A 16 2.76 14.63 -22.45
CA LYS A 16 3.10 14.99 -23.83
C LYS A 16 2.99 13.79 -24.77
N GLY A 17 3.50 12.63 -24.35
CA GLY A 17 3.37 11.39 -25.11
C GLY A 17 1.92 11.02 -25.36
N ALA A 18 1.09 11.06 -24.32
CA ALA A 18 -0.35 10.78 -24.41
C ALA A 18 -1.07 11.75 -25.35
N ARG A 19 -0.83 13.07 -25.22
CA ARG A 19 -1.39 14.08 -26.14
C ARG A 19 -1.00 13.83 -27.61
N ASN A 20 0.25 13.45 -27.85
CA ASN A 20 0.71 13.13 -29.22
C ASN A 20 0.00 11.91 -29.82
N MET A 21 -0.56 11.04 -28.98
CA MET A 21 -1.37 9.87 -29.36
C MET A 21 -2.88 10.17 -29.38
N GLY A 22 -3.29 11.43 -29.23
CA GLY A 22 -4.67 11.87 -29.32
C GLY A 22 -5.45 11.88 -27.99
N VAL A 23 -4.79 11.64 -26.87
CA VAL A 23 -5.43 11.75 -25.55
C VAL A 23 -5.72 13.21 -25.22
N GLN A 24 -6.96 13.51 -24.83
CA GLN A 24 -7.34 14.81 -24.28
C GLN A 24 -7.02 14.86 -22.78
N ILE A 25 -6.26 15.85 -22.35
CA ILE A 25 -5.96 16.13 -20.95
C ILE A 25 -6.61 17.44 -20.60
N LEU A 26 -7.57 17.38 -19.69
CA LEU A 26 -8.32 18.52 -19.20
C LEU A 26 -7.82 18.87 -17.80
N GLU A 27 -7.30 20.07 -17.63
CA GLU A 27 -6.75 20.57 -16.37
C GLU A 27 -7.78 21.50 -15.69
N ASN A 28 -7.64 21.75 -14.38
CA ASN A 28 -8.55 22.57 -13.57
C ASN A 28 -10.00 22.05 -13.56
N ILE A 29 -10.14 20.73 -13.58
CA ILE A 29 -11.43 20.04 -13.52
C ILE A 29 -11.44 19.12 -12.30
N LYS A 30 -12.42 19.33 -11.41
CA LYS A 30 -12.69 18.45 -10.27
C LYS A 30 -13.68 17.37 -10.69
N VAL A 31 -13.31 16.10 -10.53
CA VAL A 31 -14.25 14.98 -10.66
C VAL A 31 -15.02 14.86 -9.34
N ASP A 32 -16.33 15.09 -9.40
CA ASP A 32 -17.19 15.08 -8.21
C ASP A 32 -17.57 13.65 -7.81
N ASP A 33 -17.99 12.84 -8.78
CA ASP A 33 -18.34 11.43 -8.59
C ASP A 33 -18.29 10.63 -9.91
N VAL A 34 -18.47 9.33 -9.81
CA VAL A 34 -18.62 8.44 -10.96
C VAL A 34 -20.07 8.01 -11.08
N ILE A 35 -20.64 8.14 -12.28
CA ILE A 35 -22.01 7.74 -12.58
C ILE A 35 -22.09 6.23 -12.67
N ILE A 36 -22.90 5.62 -11.82
CA ILE A 36 -23.11 4.17 -11.77
C ILE A 36 -24.57 3.85 -12.11
N ASN A 37 -24.78 2.96 -13.07
CA ASN A 37 -26.08 2.40 -13.42
C ASN A 37 -25.97 0.89 -13.50
N ASP A 38 -26.84 0.18 -12.78
CA ASP A 38 -26.88 -1.28 -12.75
C ASP A 38 -25.48 -1.92 -12.50
N ASP A 39 -24.79 -1.45 -11.44
CA ASP A 39 -23.44 -1.85 -11.05
C ASP A 39 -22.39 -1.69 -12.16
N CYS A 40 -22.62 -0.78 -13.11
CA CYS A 40 -21.68 -0.44 -14.19
C CYS A 40 -21.32 1.04 -14.16
N ALA A 41 -20.06 1.38 -14.37
CA ALA A 41 -19.62 2.74 -14.61
C ALA A 41 -20.15 3.25 -15.94
N LYS A 42 -20.65 4.50 -16.01
CA LYS A 42 -21.25 5.12 -17.19
C LYS A 42 -20.70 6.50 -17.50
N GLY A 43 -19.86 7.05 -16.67
CA GLY A 43 -19.30 8.37 -16.83
C GLY A 43 -18.92 9.01 -15.51
N ILE A 44 -18.67 10.29 -15.55
CA ILE A 44 -18.33 11.12 -14.40
C ILE A 44 -19.16 12.40 -14.40
N HIS A 45 -19.45 12.89 -13.19
CA HIS A 45 -19.79 14.30 -13.00
C HIS A 45 -18.51 15.07 -12.67
N TYR A 46 -18.41 16.27 -13.22
CA TYR A 46 -17.30 17.17 -12.95
C TYR A 46 -17.75 18.60 -12.70
N SER A 47 -16.92 19.36 -12.02
CA SER A 47 -17.09 20.80 -11.82
C SER A 47 -15.84 21.58 -12.21
N LEU A 48 -16.05 22.79 -12.73
CA LEU A 48 -15.02 23.77 -13.03
C LEU A 48 -14.85 24.74 -11.85
N GLU A 49 -13.75 25.46 -11.79
CA GLU A 49 -13.49 26.48 -10.75
C GLU A 49 -14.56 27.57 -10.70
N ASN A 50 -15.19 27.91 -11.86
CA ASN A 50 -16.28 28.87 -11.91
C ASN A 50 -17.63 28.34 -11.41
N GLY A 51 -17.68 27.08 -10.94
CA GLY A 51 -18.89 26.43 -10.45
C GLY A 51 -19.75 25.77 -11.53
N GLU A 52 -19.38 25.85 -12.79
CA GLU A 52 -20.06 25.16 -13.89
C GLU A 52 -19.84 23.65 -13.75
N LYS A 53 -20.91 22.88 -14.03
CA LYS A 53 -20.89 21.41 -13.91
C LYS A 53 -21.18 20.75 -15.24
N GLY A 54 -20.60 19.57 -15.45
CA GLY A 54 -20.83 18.82 -16.66
C GLY A 54 -20.73 17.31 -16.44
N ILE A 55 -20.95 16.57 -17.50
CA ILE A 55 -20.90 15.11 -17.54
C ILE A 55 -19.98 14.68 -18.69
N ILE A 56 -19.16 13.67 -18.43
CA ILE A 56 -18.42 12.94 -19.45
C ILE A 56 -18.88 11.49 -19.40
N SER A 57 -19.44 10.97 -20.49
CA SER A 57 -19.90 9.58 -20.58
C SER A 57 -18.77 8.66 -21.01
N SER A 58 -18.62 7.52 -20.31
CA SER A 58 -17.67 6.45 -20.65
C SER A 58 -18.07 5.18 -19.92
N ASP A 59 -17.88 4.03 -20.56
CA ASP A 59 -18.08 2.71 -19.95
C ASP A 59 -16.83 2.21 -19.18
N VAL A 60 -15.72 2.94 -19.27
CA VAL A 60 -14.47 2.64 -18.57
C VAL A 60 -13.99 3.89 -17.85
N ILE A 61 -13.93 3.83 -16.53
CA ILE A 61 -13.44 4.90 -15.66
C ILE A 61 -12.25 4.36 -14.87
N VAL A 62 -11.13 5.08 -14.88
CA VAL A 62 -9.94 4.72 -14.11
C VAL A 62 -9.70 5.75 -13.01
N ASN A 63 -9.87 5.35 -11.77
CA ASN A 63 -9.62 6.20 -10.61
C ASN A 63 -8.12 6.19 -10.27
N CYS A 64 -7.42 7.26 -10.67
CA CYS A 64 -6.01 7.53 -10.37
C CYS A 64 -5.85 8.71 -9.40
N ALA A 65 -6.86 8.97 -8.55
CA ALA A 65 -6.96 10.18 -7.75
C ALA A 65 -6.05 10.21 -6.49
N GLY A 66 -5.00 9.36 -6.42
CA GLY A 66 -4.02 9.39 -5.33
C GLY A 66 -4.68 9.23 -3.96
N MET A 67 -4.42 10.17 -3.05
CA MET A 67 -5.02 10.13 -1.70
C MET A 67 -6.53 10.39 -1.68
N TRP A 68 -7.11 11.02 -2.71
CA TRP A 68 -8.56 11.23 -2.87
C TRP A 68 -9.29 10.02 -3.46
N ALA A 69 -8.55 8.99 -3.92
CA ALA A 69 -9.16 7.83 -4.58
C ALA A 69 -10.15 7.08 -3.70
N ARG A 70 -9.90 7.04 -2.38
CA ARG A 70 -10.80 6.41 -1.40
C ARG A 70 -12.15 7.12 -1.35
N GLU A 71 -12.17 8.43 -1.17
CA GLU A 71 -13.40 9.22 -1.07
C GLU A 71 -14.21 9.18 -2.37
N LEU A 72 -13.54 9.24 -3.52
CA LEU A 72 -14.18 9.09 -4.83
C LEU A 72 -14.78 7.69 -4.98
N GLY A 73 -14.04 6.64 -4.59
CA GLY A 73 -14.54 5.27 -4.59
C GLY A 73 -15.76 5.07 -3.69
N LEU A 74 -15.72 5.60 -2.46
CA LEU A 74 -16.83 5.48 -1.51
C LEU A 74 -18.14 6.09 -2.02
N ARG A 75 -18.08 7.23 -2.71
CA ARG A 75 -19.25 7.85 -3.36
C ARG A 75 -19.86 6.95 -4.44
N SER A 76 -19.06 6.07 -5.02
CA SER A 76 -19.44 5.13 -6.07
C SER A 76 -19.65 3.69 -5.59
N GLY A 77 -19.66 3.44 -4.27
CA GLY A 77 -19.80 2.09 -3.71
C GLY A 77 -18.58 1.19 -3.89
N VAL A 78 -17.42 1.75 -4.26
CA VAL A 78 -16.17 1.02 -4.46
C VAL A 78 -15.24 1.21 -3.26
N ASN A 79 -14.80 0.10 -2.66
CA ASN A 79 -13.88 0.12 -1.53
C ASN A 79 -12.43 0.19 -2.01
N ILE A 80 -11.75 1.29 -1.67
CA ILE A 80 -10.32 1.50 -1.92
C ILE A 80 -9.67 1.84 -0.58
N PRO A 81 -9.19 0.83 0.19
CA PRO A 81 -8.71 1.04 1.54
C PRO A 81 -7.32 1.65 1.55
N LEU A 82 -7.25 2.95 1.46
CA LEU A 82 -6.04 3.75 1.61
C LEU A 82 -6.31 4.95 2.52
N HIS A 83 -5.26 5.52 3.09
CA HIS A 83 -5.34 6.73 3.90
C HIS A 83 -4.08 7.56 3.75
N ALA A 84 -4.21 8.88 3.92
CA ALA A 84 -3.07 9.78 3.87
C ALA A 84 -2.28 9.79 5.18
N CYS A 85 -0.95 9.79 5.06
CA CYS A 85 -0.04 10.07 6.16
C CYS A 85 0.89 11.22 5.77
N GLU A 86 1.32 11.98 6.77
CA GLU A 86 2.38 12.97 6.61
C GLU A 86 3.68 12.27 6.22
N HIS A 87 4.44 12.87 5.31
CA HIS A 87 5.73 12.36 4.87
C HIS A 87 6.72 13.51 4.69
N PHE A 88 7.95 13.33 5.17
CA PHE A 88 8.89 14.41 5.41
C PHE A 88 10.19 14.26 4.62
N TYR A 89 10.70 15.39 4.14
CA TYR A 89 12.10 15.51 3.74
C TYR A 89 12.59 16.95 3.93
N ILE A 90 13.90 17.12 4.03
CA ILE A 90 14.55 18.42 3.99
C ILE A 90 15.42 18.56 2.76
N VAL A 91 15.61 19.78 2.29
CA VAL A 91 16.59 20.17 1.29
C VAL A 91 17.49 21.24 1.91
N THR A 92 18.80 21.03 1.83
CA THR A 92 19.79 21.99 2.38
C THR A 92 19.91 23.23 1.51
N GLU A 93 20.53 24.27 2.05
CA GLU A 93 21.16 25.30 1.23
C GLU A 93 22.25 24.69 0.33
N PRO A 94 22.69 25.41 -0.73
CA PRO A 94 23.76 24.93 -1.59
C PRO A 94 25.04 24.62 -0.80
N ILE A 95 25.65 23.48 -1.11
CA ILE A 95 26.91 23.03 -0.49
C ILE A 95 28.04 23.26 -1.49
N GLU A 96 29.01 24.09 -1.09
CA GLU A 96 30.13 24.43 -1.93
C GLU A 96 30.93 23.18 -2.34
N ASN A 97 31.24 23.08 -3.62
CA ASN A 97 32.00 21.96 -4.22
C ASN A 97 31.37 20.56 -4.05
N LEU A 98 30.07 20.48 -3.76
CA LEU A 98 29.38 19.20 -3.71
C LEU A 98 29.38 18.57 -5.10
N LYS A 99 30.00 17.39 -5.23
CA LYS A 99 29.98 16.61 -6.48
C LYS A 99 28.68 15.83 -6.57
N GLN A 100 28.31 15.47 -7.80
CA GLN A 100 27.23 14.54 -8.02
C GLN A 100 27.48 13.23 -7.28
N LEU A 101 26.51 12.83 -6.46
CA LEU A 101 26.55 11.64 -5.63
C LEU A 101 25.48 10.64 -6.09
N PRO A 102 25.70 9.34 -5.91
CA PRO A 102 24.63 8.37 -6.04
C PRO A 102 23.59 8.56 -4.91
N VAL A 103 22.34 8.12 -5.15
CA VAL A 103 21.34 8.04 -4.09
C VAL A 103 21.81 7.04 -3.03
N LEU A 104 21.73 7.42 -1.77
CA LEU A 104 22.04 6.57 -0.62
C LEU A 104 20.74 6.25 0.12
N ARG A 105 20.46 4.97 0.36
CA ARG A 105 19.41 4.50 1.26
C ARG A 105 20.03 3.82 2.47
N VAL A 106 19.54 4.15 3.65
CA VAL A 106 20.00 3.58 4.92
C VAL A 106 18.76 3.08 5.68
N PRO A 107 18.26 1.87 5.37
CA PRO A 107 17.05 1.32 5.98
C PRO A 107 17.07 1.29 7.50
N ASP A 108 18.20 0.92 8.11
CA ASP A 108 18.37 0.87 9.57
C ASP A 108 18.19 2.24 10.26
N GLU A 109 18.37 3.32 9.50
CA GLU A 109 18.18 4.70 9.97
C GLU A 109 16.87 5.30 9.45
N CYS A 110 16.07 4.53 8.73
CA CYS A 110 14.83 4.96 8.08
C CYS A 110 15.03 6.18 7.14
N ALA A 111 16.21 6.32 6.53
CA ALA A 111 16.61 7.53 5.81
C ALA A 111 17.10 7.25 4.39
N TYR A 112 16.92 8.25 3.54
CA TYR A 112 17.52 8.29 2.21
C TYR A 112 18.11 9.68 1.94
N TYR A 113 19.14 9.69 1.08
CA TYR A 113 19.89 10.90 0.73
C TYR A 113 20.00 11.00 -0.79
N LYS A 114 19.77 12.19 -1.31
CA LYS A 114 19.87 12.50 -2.74
C LYS A 114 20.58 13.84 -2.93
N GLU A 115 21.64 13.85 -3.73
CA GLU A 115 22.20 15.10 -4.23
C GLU A 115 21.26 15.65 -5.32
N ASP A 116 20.98 16.96 -5.29
CA ASP A 116 20.12 17.64 -6.23
C ASP A 116 20.60 19.08 -6.49
N ALA A 117 21.24 19.28 -7.62
CA ALA A 117 21.75 20.58 -8.05
C ALA A 117 22.60 21.31 -6.98
N GLY A 118 23.57 20.60 -6.43
CA GLY A 118 24.50 21.14 -5.42
C GLY A 118 23.92 21.26 -4.01
N LYS A 119 22.76 20.68 -3.75
CA LYS A 119 22.11 20.60 -2.45
C LYS A 119 21.95 19.14 -2.04
N MET A 120 21.75 18.90 -0.77
CA MET A 120 21.45 17.57 -0.24
C MET A 120 20.00 17.49 0.21
N MET A 121 19.28 16.49 -0.30
CA MET A 121 17.99 16.09 0.23
C MET A 121 18.20 14.96 1.22
N LEU A 122 17.58 15.06 2.40
CA LEU A 122 17.45 14.01 3.40
C LEU A 122 15.96 13.75 3.60
N GLY A 123 15.51 12.57 3.25
CA GLY A 123 14.13 12.12 3.47
C GLY A 123 14.06 10.96 4.44
N ALA A 124 12.88 10.72 4.98
CA ALA A 124 12.65 9.75 6.03
C ALA A 124 11.48 8.83 5.70
N PHE A 125 11.52 7.62 6.29
CA PHE A 125 10.37 6.73 6.45
C PHE A 125 10.22 6.45 7.94
N GLU A 126 9.50 7.33 8.60
CA GLU A 126 9.36 7.34 10.05
C GLU A 126 8.78 6.03 10.55
N THR A 127 9.37 5.44 11.60
CA THR A 127 8.87 4.19 12.20
C THR A 127 7.46 4.33 12.78
N LYS A 128 7.02 5.57 13.05
CA LYS A 128 5.69 5.91 13.51
C LYS A 128 5.18 7.11 12.72
N ALA A 129 4.43 6.85 11.67
CA ALA A 129 3.85 7.89 10.84
C ALA A 129 2.70 8.63 11.52
N LYS A 130 2.36 9.80 10.98
CA LYS A 130 1.18 10.59 11.37
C LYS A 130 0.10 10.46 10.30
N ALA A 131 -1.08 9.94 10.67
CA ALA A 131 -2.23 9.95 9.78
C ALA A 131 -2.75 11.39 9.63
N TRP A 132 -3.10 11.77 8.40
CA TRP A 132 -3.62 13.08 8.07
C TRP A 132 -4.99 12.97 7.36
N GLY A 133 -5.81 14.03 7.47
CA GLY A 133 -7.12 14.06 6.82
C GLY A 133 -8.11 13.05 7.39
N MET A 134 -8.10 12.85 8.72
CA MET A 134 -8.97 11.89 9.40
C MET A 134 -10.47 12.17 9.23
N GLU A 135 -10.85 13.45 9.10
CA GLU A 135 -12.24 13.87 8.87
C GLU A 135 -12.56 14.07 7.38
N GLY A 136 -11.63 13.79 6.52
CA GLY A 136 -11.62 14.02 5.08
C GLY A 136 -10.49 14.96 4.69
N ILE A 137 -10.11 14.92 3.41
CA ILE A 137 -9.15 15.87 2.86
C ILE A 137 -9.90 17.18 2.61
N PRO A 138 -9.40 18.35 3.06
CA PRO A 138 -10.03 19.64 2.77
C PRO A 138 -10.23 19.86 1.28
N ASP A 139 -11.37 20.42 0.89
CA ASP A 139 -11.73 20.58 -0.52
C ASP A 139 -10.81 21.55 -1.29
N ASP A 140 -10.20 22.48 -0.57
CA ASP A 140 -9.25 23.48 -1.06
C ASP A 140 -7.79 23.01 -1.03
N PHE A 141 -7.49 21.84 -0.46
CA PHE A 141 -6.14 21.30 -0.42
C PHE A 141 -5.70 20.82 -1.79
N CYS A 142 -4.84 21.60 -2.47
CA CYS A 142 -4.33 21.29 -3.80
C CYS A 142 -2.92 21.88 -3.96
N PHE A 143 -1.93 21.07 -4.32
CA PHE A 143 -0.52 21.46 -4.47
C PHE A 143 0.05 22.20 -3.26
N ASP A 144 -0.43 21.86 -2.06
CA ASP A 144 -0.10 22.51 -0.82
C ASP A 144 0.79 21.63 0.06
N GLN A 145 1.33 22.21 1.11
CA GLN A 145 2.17 21.54 2.10
C GLN A 145 1.52 21.64 3.48
N LEU A 146 1.82 20.66 4.31
CA LEU A 146 1.45 20.70 5.73
C LEU A 146 2.47 21.52 6.52
N PRO A 147 2.11 21.98 7.72
CA PRO A 147 3.06 22.67 8.60
C PRO A 147 4.32 21.83 8.87
N GLU A 148 5.42 22.52 9.06
CA GLU A 148 6.67 21.89 9.47
C GLU A 148 6.52 21.20 10.83
N ASP A 149 7.10 20.01 10.97
CA ASP A 149 7.12 19.24 12.20
C ASP A 149 8.56 18.76 12.50
N ILE A 150 9.35 19.70 12.97
CA ILE A 150 10.77 19.46 13.25
C ILE A 150 10.95 18.45 14.38
N GLU A 151 10.09 18.48 15.40
CA GLU A 151 10.17 17.53 16.53
C GLU A 151 9.97 16.08 16.06
N HIS A 152 9.05 15.86 15.12
CA HIS A 152 8.81 14.55 14.55
C HIS A 152 9.98 14.08 13.67
N PHE A 153 10.60 14.99 12.93
CA PHE A 153 11.72 14.71 12.03
C PHE A 153 13.08 14.65 12.74
N GLU A 154 13.21 15.25 13.93
CA GLU A 154 14.47 15.39 14.66
C GLU A 154 15.25 14.07 14.85
N PRO A 155 14.64 12.92 15.19
CA PRO A 155 15.36 11.66 15.32
C PRO A 155 16.07 11.23 14.02
N ILE A 156 15.44 11.45 12.87
CA ILE A 156 16.02 11.15 11.56
C ILE A 156 17.12 12.16 11.21
N LEU A 157 16.87 13.44 11.48
CA LEU A 157 17.86 14.49 11.29
C LEU A 157 19.14 14.23 12.11
N SER A 158 19.01 13.87 13.36
CA SER A 158 20.12 13.54 14.25
C SER A 158 20.97 12.37 13.73
N LEU A 159 20.33 11.33 13.20
CA LEU A 159 21.03 10.21 12.53
C LEU A 159 21.68 10.68 11.23
N GLY A 160 20.98 11.51 10.45
CA GLY A 160 21.49 12.09 9.21
C GLY A 160 22.76 12.93 9.40
N LEU A 161 22.81 13.77 10.44
CA LEU A 161 24.00 14.57 10.80
C LEU A 161 25.21 13.69 11.16
N LYS A 162 24.99 12.54 11.79
CA LYS A 162 26.04 11.55 12.08
C LYS A 162 26.50 10.83 10.82
N ARG A 163 25.58 10.45 9.95
CA ARG A 163 25.84 9.72 8.70
C ARG A 163 26.60 10.58 7.69
N MET A 164 26.20 11.83 7.56
CA MET A 164 26.75 12.81 6.63
C MET A 164 27.21 14.07 7.38
N PRO A 165 28.42 14.08 7.95
CA PRO A 165 28.92 15.22 8.75
C PRO A 165 28.91 16.56 8.01
N LEU A 166 28.93 16.57 6.67
CA LEU A 166 28.82 17.79 5.87
C LEU A 166 27.52 18.57 6.15
N LEU A 167 26.45 17.88 6.58
CA LEU A 167 25.15 18.50 6.91
C LEU A 167 25.21 19.35 8.17
N ASN A 168 26.21 19.17 9.06
CA ASN A 168 26.33 19.96 10.29
C ASN A 168 26.66 21.44 10.03
N ASN A 169 27.17 21.77 8.84
CA ASN A 169 27.64 23.12 8.52
C ASN A 169 26.80 23.80 7.44
N VAL A 170 25.60 23.30 7.16
CA VAL A 170 24.73 23.84 6.12
C VAL A 170 23.32 24.04 6.66
N GLY A 171 22.66 25.13 6.26
CA GLY A 171 21.30 25.44 6.65
C GLY A 171 20.28 24.58 5.90
N ILE A 172 19.08 24.46 6.48
CA ILE A 172 17.92 23.89 5.81
C ILE A 172 17.25 24.99 5.01
N ARG A 173 17.14 24.80 3.70
CA ARG A 173 16.45 25.70 2.79
C ARG A 173 14.95 25.41 2.74
N THR A 174 14.60 24.13 2.72
CA THR A 174 13.22 23.68 2.63
C THR A 174 13.00 22.55 3.59
N PHE A 175 11.99 22.68 4.43
CA PHE A 175 11.38 21.57 5.15
C PHE A 175 10.08 21.25 4.44
N PHE A 176 9.96 20.05 3.91
CA PHE A 176 8.76 19.60 3.23
C PHE A 176 8.00 18.62 4.10
N ASN A 177 6.73 18.88 4.32
CA ASN A 177 5.77 17.96 4.89
C ASN A 177 4.58 17.86 3.94
N GLY A 178 4.41 16.71 3.31
CA GLY A 178 3.33 16.48 2.36
C GLY A 178 2.57 15.21 2.66
N PRO A 179 1.23 15.20 2.43
CA PRO A 179 0.46 13.98 2.62
C PRO A 179 0.64 13.04 1.45
N GLU A 180 0.92 11.78 1.73
CA GLU A 180 0.96 10.69 0.76
C GLU A 180 -0.02 9.58 1.11
N SER A 181 -0.49 8.84 0.10
CA SER A 181 -1.42 7.73 0.30
C SER A 181 -0.74 6.41 0.57
N PHE A 182 -1.13 5.76 1.67
CA PHE A 182 -0.65 4.45 2.08
C PHE A 182 -1.79 3.45 2.19
N THR A 183 -1.48 2.19 1.91
CA THR A 183 -2.39 1.05 2.02
C THR A 183 -2.07 0.22 3.27
N PRO A 184 -3.02 -0.58 3.77
CA PRO A 184 -2.81 -1.37 4.98
C PRO A 184 -1.74 -2.46 4.86
N ASP A 185 -1.36 -2.85 3.64
CA ASP A 185 -0.45 -3.95 3.33
C ASP A 185 0.80 -3.52 2.55
N ASN A 186 1.03 -2.21 2.40
CA ASN A 186 2.12 -1.65 1.60
C ASN A 186 2.12 -2.03 0.11
N ARG A 187 0.96 -2.47 -0.43
CA ARG A 187 0.80 -2.80 -1.84
C ARG A 187 -0.24 -1.89 -2.47
N TYR A 188 0.07 -1.28 -3.60
CA TYR A 188 -0.89 -0.42 -4.29
C TYR A 188 -2.08 -1.21 -4.83
N TYR A 189 -3.17 -0.52 -5.14
CA TYR A 189 -4.35 -1.12 -5.75
C TYR A 189 -4.33 -0.90 -7.26
N LEU A 190 -4.49 -1.99 -8.00
CA LEU A 190 -4.57 -2.00 -9.45
C LEU A 190 -5.68 -2.97 -9.89
N GLY A 191 -6.51 -2.57 -10.86
CA GLY A 191 -7.51 -3.47 -11.45
C GLY A 191 -8.95 -2.98 -11.35
N GLU A 192 -9.87 -3.82 -11.80
CA GLU A 192 -11.30 -3.55 -11.83
C GLU A 192 -11.95 -3.82 -10.47
N ALA A 193 -12.89 -2.97 -10.08
CA ALA A 193 -13.68 -3.18 -8.88
C ALA A 193 -14.65 -4.36 -9.06
N ASN A 194 -14.70 -5.25 -8.06
CA ASN A 194 -15.62 -6.39 -8.09
C ASN A 194 -17.09 -6.01 -7.89
N THR A 195 -17.37 -4.82 -7.38
CA THR A 195 -18.70 -4.28 -7.12
C THR A 195 -19.22 -3.37 -8.23
N CYS A 196 -18.37 -2.99 -9.19
CA CYS A 196 -18.74 -2.06 -10.25
C CYS A 196 -17.95 -2.34 -11.53
N LYS A 197 -18.61 -2.90 -12.53
CA LYS A 197 -18.00 -3.17 -13.84
C LYS A 197 -17.61 -1.85 -14.53
N GLY A 198 -16.46 -1.83 -15.17
CA GLY A 198 -15.91 -0.66 -15.84
C GLY A 198 -15.32 0.38 -14.90
N TYR A 199 -15.36 0.16 -13.57
CA TYR A 199 -14.67 1.01 -12.59
C TYR A 199 -13.30 0.39 -12.26
N TRP A 200 -12.26 1.05 -12.69
CA TRP A 200 -10.87 0.63 -12.53
C TRP A 200 -10.13 1.53 -11.54
N VAL A 201 -9.11 1.01 -10.91
CA VAL A 201 -8.32 1.73 -9.90
C VAL A 201 -6.84 1.57 -10.17
N ALA A 202 -6.09 2.66 -9.99
CA ALA A 202 -4.63 2.68 -9.89
C ALA A 202 -4.24 3.71 -8.82
N ALA A 203 -4.15 3.29 -7.55
CA ALA A 203 -3.98 4.19 -6.41
C ALA A 203 -3.25 3.52 -5.22
N GLY A 204 -2.80 4.35 -4.26
CA GLY A 204 -2.18 3.87 -3.02
C GLY A 204 -0.75 3.36 -3.22
N TYR A 205 0.08 4.09 -3.95
CA TYR A 205 1.41 3.63 -4.36
C TYR A 205 2.48 3.63 -3.26
N ASN A 206 2.16 4.02 -2.03
CA ASN A 206 3.07 3.88 -0.88
C ASN A 206 4.48 4.43 -1.16
N SER A 207 4.58 5.67 -1.65
CA SER A 207 5.85 6.36 -1.99
C SER A 207 6.67 5.73 -3.14
N ILE A 208 6.16 4.70 -3.83
CA ILE A 208 6.83 4.06 -4.96
C ILE A 208 6.17 4.36 -6.33
N GLY A 209 5.33 5.40 -6.39
CA GLY A 209 4.55 5.73 -7.59
C GLY A 209 5.40 6.00 -8.81
N ILE A 210 6.51 6.73 -8.69
CA ILE A 210 7.39 7.05 -9.83
C ILE A 210 7.97 5.78 -10.46
N ILE A 211 8.52 4.89 -9.64
CA ILE A 211 9.14 3.65 -10.14
C ILE A 211 8.10 2.65 -10.68
N SER A 212 6.87 2.68 -10.16
CA SER A 212 5.83 1.71 -10.50
C SER A 212 4.93 2.16 -11.65
N SER A 213 4.79 3.48 -11.89
CA SER A 213 3.77 4.08 -12.76
C SER A 213 3.79 3.54 -14.20
N GLY A 214 4.96 3.41 -14.80
CA GLY A 214 5.08 2.94 -16.18
C GLY A 214 4.61 1.49 -16.35
N GLY A 215 5.03 0.59 -15.44
CA GLY A 215 4.62 -0.80 -15.44
C GLY A 215 3.15 -0.98 -15.10
N ALA A 216 2.67 -0.29 -14.07
CA ALA A 216 1.26 -0.33 -13.66
C ALA A 216 0.32 0.19 -14.76
N GLY A 217 0.66 1.33 -15.38
CA GLY A 217 -0.12 1.89 -16.49
C GLY A 217 -0.19 0.95 -17.69
N MET A 218 0.95 0.34 -18.08
CA MET A 218 0.99 -0.64 -19.16
C MET A 218 0.15 -1.90 -18.83
N ALA A 219 0.31 -2.43 -17.63
CA ALA A 219 -0.42 -3.61 -17.22
C ALA A 219 -1.92 -3.36 -17.16
N LEU A 220 -2.35 -2.23 -16.60
CA LEU A 220 -3.75 -1.85 -16.51
C LEU A 220 -4.39 -1.63 -17.88
N ALA A 221 -3.70 -0.90 -18.78
CA ALA A 221 -4.18 -0.68 -20.15
C ALA A 221 -4.41 -2.00 -20.89
N ARG A 222 -3.45 -2.94 -20.81
CA ARG A 222 -3.59 -4.28 -21.39
C ARG A 222 -4.72 -5.09 -20.75
N TRP A 223 -4.90 -4.95 -19.45
CA TRP A 223 -5.97 -5.64 -18.73
C TRP A 223 -7.35 -5.13 -19.18
N ILE A 224 -7.52 -3.81 -19.30
CA ILE A 224 -8.74 -3.19 -19.82
C ILE A 224 -9.04 -3.65 -21.24
N ASP A 225 -8.04 -3.70 -22.12
CA ASP A 225 -8.18 -4.08 -23.51
C ASP A 225 -8.51 -5.58 -23.70
N ASN A 226 -7.83 -6.44 -22.95
CA ASN A 226 -7.95 -7.90 -23.10
C ASN A 226 -8.98 -8.54 -22.15
N GLY A 227 -9.55 -7.79 -21.19
CA GLY A 227 -10.48 -8.32 -20.18
C GLY A 227 -9.83 -9.21 -19.11
N SER A 228 -8.50 -9.38 -19.13
CA SER A 228 -7.75 -10.17 -18.16
C SER A 228 -6.36 -9.59 -17.92
N PRO A 229 -5.76 -9.76 -16.71
CA PRO A 229 -4.44 -9.25 -16.43
C PRO A 229 -3.39 -9.93 -17.33
N PRO A 230 -2.37 -9.18 -17.80
CA PRO A 230 -1.35 -9.69 -18.73
C PRO A 230 -0.37 -10.68 -18.10
N PHE A 231 -0.30 -10.72 -16.77
CA PHE A 231 0.50 -11.63 -15.94
C PHE A 231 -0.07 -11.64 -14.52
N ASP A 232 0.50 -12.41 -13.62
CA ASP A 232 0.04 -12.50 -12.24
C ASP A 232 0.19 -11.17 -11.50
N LEU A 233 -0.94 -10.55 -11.13
CA LEU A 233 -1.06 -9.28 -10.42
C LEU A 233 -1.81 -9.43 -9.09
N TRP A 234 -2.04 -10.65 -8.59
CA TRP A 234 -2.89 -10.89 -7.43
C TRP A 234 -2.48 -10.06 -6.19
N GLU A 235 -1.19 -9.84 -6.00
CA GLU A 235 -0.68 -9.06 -4.87
C GLU A 235 -1.11 -7.59 -4.88
N VAL A 236 -1.37 -7.02 -6.04
CA VAL A 236 -1.80 -5.63 -6.22
C VAL A 236 -3.24 -5.50 -6.71
N ASP A 237 -3.90 -6.62 -7.01
CA ASP A 237 -5.29 -6.64 -7.47
C ASP A 237 -6.21 -5.98 -6.44
N LEU A 238 -7.06 -5.05 -6.89
CA LEU A 238 -8.05 -4.37 -6.05
C LEU A 238 -8.98 -5.35 -5.32
N ARG A 239 -9.26 -6.51 -5.92
CA ARG A 239 -10.14 -7.55 -5.36
C ARG A 239 -9.64 -8.14 -4.02
N ARG A 240 -8.38 -7.90 -3.66
CA ARG A 240 -7.85 -8.24 -2.32
C ARG A 240 -8.35 -7.31 -1.20
N ALA A 241 -8.95 -6.18 -1.58
CA ALA A 241 -9.52 -5.24 -0.61
C ALA A 241 -10.75 -5.83 0.07
N GLU A 242 -10.71 -5.90 1.37
CA GLU A 242 -11.76 -6.50 2.20
C GLU A 242 -12.72 -5.43 2.75
N PRO A 243 -14.02 -5.71 2.90
CA PRO A 243 -15.00 -4.72 3.34
C PRO A 243 -14.69 -4.08 4.70
N PHE A 244 -14.08 -4.80 5.64
CA PHE A 244 -13.73 -4.25 6.96
C PHE A 244 -12.64 -3.17 6.89
N GLN A 245 -11.82 -3.18 5.85
CA GLN A 245 -10.71 -2.24 5.68
C GLN A 245 -11.17 -0.80 5.38
N ILE A 246 -12.48 -0.59 5.09
CA ILE A 246 -13.05 0.75 4.94
C ILE A 246 -13.11 1.54 6.26
N ASN A 247 -12.99 0.86 7.39
CA ASN A 247 -13.08 1.45 8.72
C ASN A 247 -11.93 2.44 8.96
N ARG A 248 -12.26 3.70 9.26
CA ARG A 248 -11.26 4.77 9.46
C ARG A 248 -10.29 4.48 10.61
N LYS A 249 -10.76 3.90 11.72
CA LYS A 249 -9.90 3.53 12.84
C LYS A 249 -8.88 2.47 12.41
N TYR A 250 -9.34 1.44 11.70
CA TYR A 250 -8.46 0.42 11.13
C TYR A 250 -7.41 1.04 10.21
N LEU A 251 -7.85 1.88 9.26
CA LEU A 251 -6.94 2.54 8.32
C LEU A 251 -5.92 3.41 9.04
N LYS A 252 -6.36 4.25 9.98
CA LYS A 252 -5.44 5.10 10.76
C LYS A 252 -4.34 4.28 11.44
N GLU A 253 -4.73 3.24 12.18
CA GLU A 253 -3.78 2.43 12.93
C GLU A 253 -2.83 1.65 11.98
N ARG A 254 -3.38 1.04 10.94
CA ARG A 254 -2.64 0.17 10.04
C ARG A 254 -1.73 0.95 9.08
N VAL A 255 -2.17 2.06 8.48
CA VAL A 255 -1.32 2.81 7.55
C VAL A 255 -0.18 3.55 8.24
N THR A 256 -0.38 4.00 9.49
CA THR A 256 0.72 4.58 10.28
C THR A 256 1.81 3.54 10.60
N GLU A 257 1.42 2.30 10.84
CA GLU A 257 2.37 1.19 10.98
C GLU A 257 3.00 0.83 9.63
N SER A 258 2.21 0.76 8.55
CA SER A 258 2.67 0.34 7.23
C SER A 258 3.75 1.26 6.67
N LEU A 259 3.64 2.58 6.85
CA LEU A 259 4.69 3.52 6.44
C LEU A 259 6.00 3.20 7.15
N GLY A 260 5.98 3.03 8.47
CA GLY A 260 7.16 2.68 9.26
C GLY A 260 7.78 1.33 8.90
N LEU A 261 6.99 0.43 8.31
CA LEU A 261 7.46 -0.88 7.86
C LEU A 261 8.15 -0.88 6.49
N LEU A 262 8.07 0.20 5.70
CA LEU A 262 8.68 0.26 4.37
C LEU A 262 10.19 0.04 4.39
N TYR A 263 10.87 0.46 5.45
CA TYR A 263 12.32 0.29 5.63
C TYR A 263 12.68 -0.70 6.74
N ALA A 264 11.69 -1.28 7.42
CA ALA A 264 11.93 -2.22 8.49
C ALA A 264 12.41 -3.59 7.97
N ASP A 265 13.20 -4.27 8.77
CA ASP A 265 13.57 -5.67 8.53
C ASP A 265 12.35 -6.57 8.69
N HIS A 266 11.90 -7.17 7.59
CA HIS A 266 10.79 -8.12 7.55
C HIS A 266 11.24 -9.56 7.70
N PHE A 267 12.27 -9.79 8.47
CA PHE A 267 12.96 -11.06 8.47
C PHE A 267 12.51 -11.98 9.61
N PRO A 268 12.05 -13.20 9.30
CA PRO A 268 11.66 -13.75 7.99
C PRO A 268 10.30 -13.25 7.48
N TYR A 269 9.33 -12.96 8.32
CA TYR A 269 8.02 -12.40 7.96
C TYR A 269 7.48 -11.58 9.12
N LEU A 270 7.67 -10.27 9.07
CA LEU A 270 7.13 -9.38 10.08
C LEU A 270 5.60 -9.40 10.05
N GLN A 271 4.99 -9.51 11.22
CA GLN A 271 3.55 -9.46 11.38
C GLN A 271 3.12 -8.06 11.85
N PRO A 272 1.98 -7.52 11.35
CA PRO A 272 1.45 -6.26 11.85
C PRO A 272 1.07 -6.38 13.32
N LYS A 273 1.30 -5.30 14.06
CA LYS A 273 1.01 -5.21 15.50
C LYS A 273 -0.31 -4.48 15.79
N THR A 274 -0.69 -3.55 14.88
CA THR A 274 -1.93 -2.77 15.01
C THR A 274 -3.14 -3.50 14.44
N SER A 275 -4.32 -3.07 14.83
CA SER A 275 -5.61 -3.55 14.29
C SER A 275 -5.69 -5.08 14.20
N ARG A 276 -5.29 -5.75 15.26
CA ARG A 276 -5.34 -7.21 15.40
C ARG A 276 -6.73 -7.67 15.82
N ASN A 277 -6.99 -8.97 15.69
CA ASN A 277 -8.23 -9.64 16.12
C ASN A 277 -9.50 -9.21 15.38
N ILE A 278 -9.40 -8.79 14.12
CA ILE A 278 -10.54 -8.37 13.30
C ILE A 278 -11.39 -9.56 12.90
N ARG A 279 -10.75 -10.62 12.39
CA ARG A 279 -11.39 -11.88 12.02
C ARG A 279 -10.78 -13.02 12.82
N ARG A 280 -11.60 -13.79 13.51
CA ARG A 280 -11.17 -14.93 14.31
C ARG A 280 -11.92 -16.19 13.90
N SER A 281 -11.23 -17.31 13.90
CA SER A 281 -11.89 -18.60 13.75
C SER A 281 -12.70 -18.96 15.02
N PRO A 282 -13.67 -19.88 14.94
CA PRO A 282 -14.35 -20.40 16.12
C PRO A 282 -13.40 -21.03 17.15
N PHE A 283 -12.25 -21.50 16.72
CA PHE A 283 -11.23 -22.12 17.56
C PHE A 283 -10.21 -21.14 18.16
N HIS A 284 -10.28 -19.86 17.82
CA HIS A 284 -9.25 -18.87 18.19
C HIS A 284 -8.90 -18.88 19.67
N ASN A 285 -9.89 -18.82 20.55
CA ASN A 285 -9.65 -18.78 21.99
C ASN A 285 -9.05 -20.09 22.49
N TYR A 286 -9.54 -21.22 22.01
CA TYR A 286 -9.00 -22.54 22.34
C TYR A 286 -7.53 -22.67 21.91
N LEU A 287 -7.20 -22.26 20.69
CA LEU A 287 -5.82 -22.27 20.20
C LEU A 287 -4.91 -21.32 21.01
N LYS A 288 -5.44 -20.16 21.39
CA LYS A 288 -4.73 -19.21 22.26
C LYS A 288 -4.38 -19.84 23.61
N ASP A 289 -5.33 -20.54 24.24
CA ASP A 289 -5.10 -21.23 25.51
C ASP A 289 -4.08 -22.37 25.39
N LEU A 290 -3.93 -22.96 24.21
CA LEU A 290 -2.88 -23.92 23.87
C LEU A 290 -1.51 -23.28 23.59
N GLY A 291 -1.40 -21.95 23.67
CA GLY A 291 -0.15 -21.21 23.44
C GLY A 291 0.08 -20.81 21.99
N ALA A 292 -0.97 -20.76 21.16
CA ALA A 292 -0.84 -20.31 19.78
C ALA A 292 -0.29 -18.88 19.69
N VAL A 293 0.67 -18.68 18.81
CA VAL A 293 1.16 -17.37 18.38
C VAL A 293 0.57 -17.08 17.03
N PHE A 294 -0.25 -16.03 16.97
CA PHE A 294 -1.03 -15.70 15.79
C PHE A 294 -0.27 -14.77 14.84
N GLY A 295 -0.43 -15.01 13.54
CA GLY A 295 -0.18 -14.08 12.48
C GLY A 295 -1.50 -13.67 11.81
N GLU A 296 -1.49 -12.57 11.07
CA GLU A 296 -2.66 -12.06 10.38
C GLU A 296 -2.51 -12.21 8.87
N VAL A 297 -3.56 -12.71 8.22
CA VAL A 297 -3.69 -12.74 6.76
C VAL A 297 -5.11 -12.28 6.40
N ALA A 298 -5.25 -11.20 5.64
CA ALA A 298 -6.52 -10.60 5.26
C ALA A 298 -7.48 -10.39 6.45
N GLY A 299 -6.93 -9.93 7.58
CA GLY A 299 -7.65 -9.72 8.84
C GLY A 299 -7.89 -10.98 9.67
N TYR A 300 -7.66 -12.18 9.14
CA TYR A 300 -7.80 -13.43 9.90
C TYR A 300 -6.58 -13.70 10.78
N GLU A 301 -6.85 -13.92 12.07
CA GLU A 301 -5.86 -14.44 13.00
C GLU A 301 -5.67 -15.94 12.76
N ARG A 302 -4.46 -16.33 12.38
CA ARG A 302 -4.09 -17.73 12.12
C ARG A 302 -2.97 -18.14 13.05
N ALA A 303 -3.11 -19.31 13.72
CA ALA A 303 -2.02 -19.87 14.52
C ALA A 303 -0.86 -20.26 13.60
N ASN A 304 0.29 -19.59 13.77
CA ASN A 304 1.48 -19.85 12.97
C ASN A 304 2.41 -20.86 13.64
N TRP A 305 2.45 -20.88 14.96
CA TRP A 305 3.20 -21.81 15.79
C TRP A 305 2.66 -21.80 17.21
N PHE A 306 3.05 -22.77 18.05
CA PHE A 306 2.62 -22.87 19.44
C PHE A 306 3.82 -22.74 20.39
N SER A 307 3.73 -21.79 21.34
CA SER A 307 4.72 -21.64 22.40
C SER A 307 4.56 -22.74 23.45
N ASN A 308 5.65 -23.09 24.12
CA ASN A 308 5.61 -23.96 25.28
C ASN A 308 5.45 -23.14 26.57
N LEU A 309 5.18 -23.83 27.69
CA LEU A 309 4.90 -23.21 29.00
C LEU A 309 6.03 -22.29 29.53
N ASN A 310 7.24 -22.43 29.02
CA ASN A 310 8.41 -21.66 29.46
C ASN A 310 8.83 -20.57 28.48
N GLN A 311 8.03 -20.32 27.44
CA GLN A 311 8.33 -19.38 26.38
C GLN A 311 7.19 -18.40 26.23
N LYS A 312 7.50 -17.10 26.11
CA LYS A 312 6.50 -16.10 25.76
C LYS A 312 5.92 -16.36 24.36
N PRO A 313 4.61 -16.27 24.18
CA PRO A 313 3.96 -16.46 22.88
C PRO A 313 4.10 -15.21 22.00
N GLU A 314 5.34 -14.90 21.61
CA GLU A 314 5.67 -13.72 20.79
C GLU A 314 6.77 -14.04 19.77
N TYR A 315 6.77 -13.32 18.66
CA TYR A 315 7.83 -13.41 17.65
C TYR A 315 9.08 -12.67 18.14
N GLN A 316 10.24 -13.34 18.08
CA GLN A 316 11.55 -12.73 18.25
C GLN A 316 12.37 -12.98 17.00
N TYR A 317 12.45 -11.96 16.15
CA TYR A 317 13.17 -12.04 14.88
C TYR A 317 14.67 -12.00 15.09
N SER A 318 15.40 -12.84 14.36
CA SER A 318 16.87 -12.89 14.40
C SER A 318 17.45 -13.33 13.07
N TRP A 319 18.72 -13.06 12.83
CA TRP A 319 19.46 -13.56 11.68
C TRP A 319 19.79 -15.05 11.75
N GLY A 320 19.77 -15.64 12.94
CA GLY A 320 19.97 -17.06 13.16
C GLY A 320 18.65 -17.83 13.17
N LYS A 321 18.62 -18.90 13.98
CA LYS A 321 17.39 -19.63 14.23
C LYS A 321 16.43 -18.78 15.04
N GLN A 322 15.20 -18.68 14.57
CA GLN A 322 14.12 -17.94 15.22
C GLN A 322 13.71 -18.61 16.53
N ASN A 323 13.12 -17.87 17.47
CA ASN A 323 12.69 -18.42 18.76
C ASN A 323 11.62 -19.50 18.66
N TRP A 324 10.91 -19.58 17.54
CA TRP A 324 9.88 -20.61 17.26
C TRP A 324 10.40 -21.84 16.51
N PHE A 325 11.68 -21.87 16.09
CA PHE A 325 12.21 -22.94 15.23
C PHE A 325 12.04 -24.34 15.84
N GLU A 326 12.38 -24.51 17.12
CA GLU A 326 12.29 -25.82 17.77
C GLU A 326 10.82 -26.26 18.00
N ASN A 327 9.91 -25.29 18.16
CA ASN A 327 8.47 -25.56 18.27
C ASN A 327 7.91 -26.03 16.94
N GLN A 328 8.16 -25.32 15.85
CA GLN A 328 7.76 -25.74 14.51
C GLN A 328 8.37 -27.09 14.12
N LYS A 329 9.62 -27.36 14.46
CA LYS A 329 10.25 -28.65 14.22
C LYS A 329 9.49 -29.79 14.90
N LYS A 330 9.05 -29.60 16.15
CA LYS A 330 8.22 -30.57 16.87
C LYS A 330 6.87 -30.78 16.20
N GLU A 331 6.20 -29.70 15.82
CA GLU A 331 4.91 -29.75 15.13
C GLU A 331 5.02 -30.49 13.79
N HIS A 332 6.01 -30.15 12.97
CA HIS A 332 6.29 -30.86 11.71
C HIS A 332 6.59 -32.35 11.94
N THR A 333 7.34 -32.67 12.96
CA THR A 333 7.66 -34.08 13.31
C THR A 333 6.39 -34.83 13.72
N ALA A 334 5.52 -34.18 14.53
CA ALA A 334 4.28 -34.79 15.00
C ALA A 334 3.33 -35.07 13.81
N VAL A 335 3.19 -34.12 12.87
CA VAL A 335 2.39 -34.33 11.64
C VAL A 335 2.95 -35.47 10.78
N ARG A 336 4.27 -35.62 10.68
CA ARG A 336 4.93 -36.66 9.88
C ARG A 336 4.84 -38.04 10.50
N GLN A 337 4.86 -38.14 11.81
CA GLN A 337 5.00 -39.42 12.53
C GLN A 337 3.74 -39.81 13.31
N ASN A 338 2.83 -38.88 13.54
CA ASN A 338 1.64 -39.08 14.34
C ASN A 338 0.42 -38.40 13.63
N ILE A 339 -0.35 -37.63 14.40
CA ILE A 339 -1.57 -36.95 13.93
C ILE A 339 -1.40 -35.44 14.06
N GLY A 340 -1.83 -34.69 13.05
CA GLY A 340 -1.94 -33.22 13.06
C GLY A 340 -3.38 -32.76 12.83
N ILE A 341 -3.77 -31.67 13.50
CA ILE A 341 -5.04 -30.98 13.30
C ILE A 341 -4.73 -29.57 12.83
N PHE A 342 -5.40 -29.14 11.77
CA PHE A 342 -5.20 -27.81 11.17
C PHE A 342 -6.51 -27.03 11.18
N ASP A 343 -6.49 -25.82 11.75
CA ASP A 343 -7.62 -24.88 11.63
C ASP A 343 -7.63 -24.23 10.24
N MET A 344 -8.50 -24.73 9.38
CA MET A 344 -8.69 -24.24 8.01
C MET A 344 -9.86 -23.24 7.88
N SER A 345 -10.35 -22.70 9.01
CA SER A 345 -11.53 -21.80 9.01
C SER A 345 -11.34 -20.54 8.19
N SER A 346 -10.10 -20.06 8.04
CA SER A 346 -9.77 -18.86 7.25
C SER A 346 -9.71 -19.09 5.73
N PHE A 347 -9.71 -20.34 5.28
CA PHE A 347 -9.67 -20.66 3.85
C PHE A 347 -11.07 -20.50 3.21
N GLY A 348 -11.12 -20.17 1.94
CA GLY A 348 -12.37 -20.14 1.16
C GLY A 348 -13.02 -21.52 1.08
N LYS A 349 -14.33 -21.56 1.19
CA LYS A 349 -15.14 -22.76 0.97
C LYS A 349 -16.02 -22.52 -0.24
N ILE A 350 -15.81 -23.34 -1.28
CA ILE A 350 -16.56 -23.27 -2.51
C ILE A 350 -17.39 -24.55 -2.62
N ARG A 351 -18.70 -24.41 -2.80
CA ARG A 351 -19.61 -25.52 -3.03
C ARG A 351 -20.00 -25.57 -4.50
N VAL A 352 -19.77 -26.71 -5.12
CA VAL A 352 -20.16 -26.97 -6.50
C VAL A 352 -21.24 -28.03 -6.49
N GLU A 353 -22.40 -27.74 -7.06
CA GLU A 353 -23.59 -28.61 -7.03
C GLU A 353 -24.13 -28.86 -8.44
N GLY A 354 -24.77 -30.00 -8.64
CA GLY A 354 -25.41 -30.42 -9.87
C GLY A 354 -24.87 -31.76 -10.37
N GLU A 355 -25.61 -32.41 -11.27
CA GLU A 355 -25.24 -33.72 -11.84
C GLU A 355 -23.89 -33.72 -12.55
N GLY A 356 -23.51 -32.57 -13.15
CA GLY A 356 -22.22 -32.37 -13.82
C GLY A 356 -21.08 -31.93 -12.92
N ALA A 357 -21.27 -31.76 -11.59
CA ALA A 357 -20.25 -31.16 -10.71
C ALA A 357 -18.91 -31.90 -10.71
N LEU A 358 -18.95 -33.24 -10.65
CA LEU A 358 -17.74 -34.07 -10.67
C LEU A 358 -17.00 -33.96 -12.01
N SER A 359 -17.70 -34.10 -13.13
CA SER A 359 -17.08 -34.01 -14.45
C SER A 359 -16.52 -32.64 -14.74
N PHE A 360 -17.20 -31.55 -14.30
CA PHE A 360 -16.69 -30.20 -14.38
C PHE A 360 -15.40 -30.02 -13.58
N LEU A 361 -15.38 -30.50 -12.32
CA LEU A 361 -14.18 -30.40 -11.50
C LEU A 361 -13.03 -31.25 -12.06
N GLN A 362 -13.28 -32.43 -12.60
CA GLN A 362 -12.27 -33.27 -13.27
C GLN A 362 -11.66 -32.57 -14.50
N GLU A 363 -12.44 -31.76 -15.20
CA GLU A 363 -11.98 -31.03 -16.40
C GLU A 363 -11.10 -29.82 -16.03
N ILE A 364 -11.46 -29.05 -14.98
CA ILE A 364 -10.79 -27.82 -14.65
C ILE A 364 -9.67 -27.95 -13.61
N CYS A 365 -9.66 -29.02 -12.79
CA CYS A 365 -8.65 -29.24 -11.79
C CYS A 365 -7.49 -30.07 -12.33
N THR A 366 -6.26 -29.75 -11.92
CA THR A 366 -5.06 -30.52 -12.28
C THR A 366 -4.86 -31.77 -11.43
N ALA A 367 -5.64 -31.94 -10.37
CA ALA A 367 -5.66 -33.11 -9.51
C ALA A 367 -6.90 -33.98 -9.84
N GLN A 368 -6.80 -35.27 -9.55
CA GLN A 368 -7.97 -36.15 -9.57
C GLN A 368 -8.89 -35.81 -8.40
N ILE A 369 -10.16 -35.55 -8.69
CA ILE A 369 -11.19 -35.14 -7.70
C ILE A 369 -11.93 -36.41 -7.23
#